data_f6ad3d63b8d715c6e26e6c33414f3c1d
#
_entry.id   f6ad3d63b8d715c6e26e6c33414f3c1d
#
_cell.length_a   1.000
_cell.length_b   1.000
_cell.length_c   1.000
_cell.angle_alpha   90.00
_cell.angle_beta   90.00
_cell.angle_gamma   90.00
#
_symmetry.space_group_name_H-M   'P 1'
#
loop_
_entity.id
_entity.type
_entity.pdbx_description
1 polymer ?
#
loop_
_entity_poly.entity_id
_entity_poly.type
_entity_poly.pdbx_seq_one_letter_code
_entity_poly.pdbx_strand_id
1 'polypeptide(L)'
;MKINKYILGAGALLCMMLPAASAQAQDVKLKCMEWNIKSFEYDDNSNAVYFEIAEAMEKIKAENPDIVCFNEFETATGRMSSVEKLTECAQSLGMFPFFVFSYNKDNGAYGNGILSKYPIVNSASVLLGMYTGADQRSAGWADILVPTDSKPEGVKVRIVCTHLDAFGGDETCVGQAKEVIEHAIAPAVAENIPVLIMGDMNCGPSSSAIREYEKTGTRLCNNDGTFGGYSKLDYFI
;
A
#
# COMPACT_ATOMS: atom_id res chain seq x y z
N MET A 1 -23.97 -9.92 79.85
CA MET A 1 -22.95 -10.12 78.82
C MET A 1 -23.63 -10.87 77.67
N LYS A 2 -24.05 -10.15 76.62
CA LYS A 2 -24.80 -10.69 75.50
C LYS A 2 -24.05 -10.32 74.20
N ILE A 3 -23.74 -11.36 73.43
CA ILE A 3 -23.03 -11.31 72.16
C ILE A 3 -24.04 -10.99 71.07
N ASN A 4 -23.84 -9.89 70.35
CA ASN A 4 -24.62 -9.53 69.18
C ASN A 4 -24.10 -10.26 67.95
N LYS A 5 -24.97 -11.02 67.29
CA LYS A 5 -24.74 -11.68 66.02
C LYS A 5 -24.96 -10.65 64.89
N TYR A 6 -23.95 -10.44 64.07
CA TYR A 6 -24.10 -9.71 62.84
C TYR A 6 -24.65 -10.65 61.74
N ILE A 7 -25.77 -10.26 61.15
CA ILE A 7 -26.33 -10.91 59.98
C ILE A 7 -25.63 -10.32 58.74
N LEU A 8 -24.83 -11.14 58.06
CA LEU A 8 -24.34 -10.80 56.72
C LEU A 8 -25.46 -10.98 55.73
N GLY A 9 -25.95 -9.89 55.16
CA GLY A 9 -26.80 -9.91 53.97
C GLY A 9 -25.98 -10.29 52.74
N ALA A 10 -26.30 -11.45 52.17
CA ALA A 10 -25.76 -11.83 50.88
C ALA A 10 -26.39 -10.96 49.77
N GLY A 11 -25.70 -9.92 49.33
CA GLY A 11 -26.04 -9.22 48.09
C GLY A 11 -25.71 -10.09 46.88
N ALA A 12 -26.72 -10.62 46.23
CA ALA A 12 -26.54 -11.28 44.93
C ALA A 12 -26.19 -10.22 43.90
N LEU A 13 -24.91 -10.19 43.50
CA LEU A 13 -24.44 -9.40 42.37
C LEU A 13 -24.91 -10.13 41.08
N LEU A 14 -26.03 -9.66 40.51
CA LEU A 14 -26.51 -10.11 39.22
C LEU A 14 -25.60 -9.53 38.13
N CYS A 15 -24.52 -10.24 37.79
CA CYS A 15 -23.72 -9.98 36.61
C CYS A 15 -24.58 -10.24 35.39
N MET A 16 -25.24 -9.21 34.83
CA MET A 16 -25.76 -9.30 33.48
C MET A 16 -24.58 -9.39 32.53
N MET A 17 -24.24 -10.60 32.10
CA MET A 17 -23.45 -10.81 30.91
C MET A 17 -24.29 -10.34 29.73
N LEU A 18 -24.09 -9.09 29.31
CA LEU A 18 -24.49 -8.69 27.96
C LEU A 18 -23.71 -9.59 27.02
N PRO A 19 -24.38 -10.27 26.06
CA PRO A 19 -23.64 -10.99 25.03
C PRO A 19 -22.75 -9.96 24.35
N ALA A 20 -21.45 -10.16 24.43
CA ALA A 20 -20.51 -9.47 23.54
C ALA A 20 -21.00 -9.79 22.15
N ALA A 21 -21.60 -8.82 21.46
CA ALA A 21 -21.87 -8.96 20.05
C ALA A 21 -20.51 -9.27 19.42
N SER A 22 -20.33 -10.48 18.98
CA SER A 22 -19.20 -10.85 18.15
C SER A 22 -19.28 -9.92 16.95
N ALA A 23 -18.43 -8.90 16.91
CA ALA A 23 -18.25 -8.13 15.71
C ALA A 23 -17.84 -9.15 14.65
N GLN A 24 -18.78 -9.54 13.79
CA GLN A 24 -18.50 -10.36 12.65
C GLN A 24 -17.46 -9.58 11.86
N ALA A 25 -16.24 -10.12 11.76
CA ALA A 25 -15.20 -9.55 10.93
C ALA A 25 -15.81 -9.41 9.53
N GLN A 26 -15.91 -8.17 9.06
CA GLN A 26 -16.43 -7.93 7.72
C GLN A 26 -15.35 -8.29 6.73
N ASP A 27 -15.60 -9.29 5.90
CA ASP A 27 -14.72 -9.65 4.81
C ASP A 27 -14.80 -8.58 3.70
N VAL A 28 -13.87 -7.63 3.73
CA VAL A 28 -13.62 -6.74 2.60
C VAL A 28 -12.79 -7.53 1.59
N LYS A 29 -13.30 -7.70 0.38
CA LYS A 29 -12.59 -8.34 -0.72
C LYS A 29 -12.15 -7.28 -1.71
N LEU A 30 -10.85 -7.19 -1.96
CA LEU A 30 -10.26 -6.27 -2.92
C LEU A 30 -9.45 -7.07 -3.95
N LYS A 31 -9.64 -6.78 -5.22
CA LYS A 31 -8.73 -7.18 -6.29
C LYS A 31 -7.67 -6.10 -6.45
N CYS A 32 -6.45 -6.40 -6.12
CA CYS A 32 -5.35 -5.43 -6.14
C CYS A 32 -4.34 -5.82 -7.22
N MET A 33 -3.77 -4.81 -7.87
CA MET A 33 -2.68 -4.94 -8.84
C MET A 33 -1.52 -4.06 -8.38
N GLU A 34 -0.32 -4.61 -8.42
CA GLU A 34 0.93 -3.89 -8.28
C GLU A 34 1.72 -4.05 -9.57
N TRP A 35 2.34 -2.95 -10.06
CA TRP A 35 3.10 -2.97 -11.28
C TRP A 35 4.20 -1.89 -11.27
N ASN A 36 5.46 -2.33 -11.27
CA ASN A 36 6.55 -1.46 -11.64
C ASN A 36 6.49 -1.27 -13.17
N ILE A 37 6.01 -0.10 -13.59
CA ILE A 37 5.73 0.20 -15.00
C ILE A 37 6.89 0.83 -15.74
N LYS A 38 8.02 1.07 -15.06
CA LYS A 38 9.20 1.70 -15.67
C LYS A 38 8.83 2.92 -16.52
N SER A 39 7.96 3.77 -16.00
CA SER A 39 7.43 4.97 -16.71
C SER A 39 6.75 4.65 -18.06
N PHE A 40 6.18 3.45 -18.22
CA PHE A 40 5.64 2.90 -19.50
C PHE A 40 6.69 2.73 -20.60
N GLU A 41 7.96 2.72 -20.23
CA GLU A 41 9.05 2.54 -21.19
C GLU A 41 9.12 1.08 -21.66
N TYR A 42 9.12 0.91 -22.96
CA TYR A 42 9.32 -0.39 -23.62
C TYR A 42 10.57 -0.34 -24.49
N ASP A 43 11.43 -1.32 -24.34
CA ASP A 43 12.62 -1.53 -25.17
C ASP A 43 12.42 -2.81 -26.01
N ASP A 44 12.36 -2.64 -27.31
CA ASP A 44 12.23 -3.75 -28.28
C ASP A 44 13.59 -4.31 -28.76
N ASN A 45 14.67 -3.98 -28.04
CA ASN A 45 16.06 -4.26 -28.41
C ASN A 45 16.57 -3.52 -29.67
N SER A 46 15.83 -2.52 -30.16
CA SER A 46 16.24 -1.66 -31.28
C SER A 46 16.91 -0.36 -30.85
N ASN A 47 17.14 -0.15 -29.55
CA ASN A 47 17.53 1.11 -28.90
C ASN A 47 16.48 2.24 -29.05
N ALA A 48 15.27 1.95 -29.46
CA ALA A 48 14.17 2.89 -29.46
C ALA A 48 13.35 2.72 -28.16
N VAL A 49 13.02 3.84 -27.54
CA VAL A 49 12.19 3.88 -26.33
C VAL A 49 10.76 4.22 -26.75
N TYR A 50 9.84 3.35 -26.46
CA TYR A 50 8.41 3.53 -26.72
C TYR A 50 7.66 3.65 -25.40
N PHE A 51 6.58 4.44 -25.42
CA PHE A 51 5.71 4.58 -24.27
C PHE A 51 4.31 4.07 -24.64
N GLU A 52 3.95 2.91 -24.07
CA GLU A 52 2.70 2.23 -24.40
C GLU A 52 1.65 2.34 -23.30
N ILE A 53 1.29 3.58 -22.95
CA ILE A 53 0.30 3.86 -21.89
C ILE A 53 -1.06 3.24 -22.23
N ALA A 54 -1.49 3.34 -23.50
CA ALA A 54 -2.80 2.83 -23.93
C ALA A 54 -2.89 1.31 -23.74
N GLU A 55 -1.85 0.56 -24.12
CA GLU A 55 -1.80 -0.89 -23.93
C GLU A 55 -1.81 -1.27 -22.44
N ALA A 56 -1.04 -0.53 -21.61
CA ALA A 56 -1.06 -0.74 -20.17
C ALA A 56 -2.46 -0.52 -19.58
N MET A 57 -3.17 0.54 -20.00
CA MET A 57 -4.53 0.81 -19.55
C MET A 57 -5.51 -0.29 -19.99
N GLU A 58 -5.39 -0.83 -21.19
CA GLU A 58 -6.24 -1.94 -21.66
C GLU A 58 -5.99 -3.22 -20.86
N LYS A 59 -4.74 -3.53 -20.50
CA LYS A 59 -4.40 -4.66 -19.63
C LYS A 59 -5.02 -4.48 -18.25
N ILE A 60 -4.93 -3.27 -17.66
CA ILE A 60 -5.54 -2.99 -16.35
C ILE A 60 -7.08 -3.09 -16.43
N LYS A 61 -7.70 -2.58 -17.49
CA LYS A 61 -9.15 -2.71 -17.69
C LYS A 61 -9.59 -4.16 -17.79
N ALA A 62 -8.83 -4.98 -18.53
CA ALA A 62 -9.13 -6.41 -18.67
C ALA A 62 -9.07 -7.15 -17.33
N GLU A 63 -8.11 -6.83 -16.48
CA GLU A 63 -8.00 -7.36 -15.13
C GLU A 63 -9.05 -6.77 -14.17
N ASN A 64 -9.51 -5.56 -14.43
CA ASN A 64 -10.53 -4.88 -13.62
C ASN A 64 -10.22 -4.87 -12.11
N PRO A 65 -9.02 -4.43 -11.67
CA PRO A 65 -8.67 -4.35 -10.26
C PRO A 65 -9.47 -3.26 -9.54
N ASP A 66 -9.60 -3.40 -8.22
CA ASP A 66 -10.20 -2.36 -7.37
C ASP A 66 -9.16 -1.31 -6.97
N ILE A 67 -7.90 -1.75 -6.83
CA ILE A 67 -6.75 -0.92 -6.46
C ILE A 67 -5.60 -1.23 -7.43
N VAL A 68 -4.91 -0.17 -7.87
CA VAL A 68 -3.64 -0.29 -8.61
C VAL A 68 -2.57 0.51 -7.89
N CYS A 69 -1.42 -0.09 -7.63
CA CYS A 69 -0.20 0.62 -7.26
C CYS A 69 0.78 0.56 -8.41
N PHE A 70 1.30 1.71 -8.78
CA PHE A 70 2.37 1.83 -9.76
C PHE A 70 3.67 2.19 -9.05
N ASN A 71 4.75 1.49 -9.40
CA ASN A 71 6.10 1.94 -9.13
C ASN A 71 6.74 2.51 -10.40
N GLU A 72 7.76 3.34 -10.23
CA GLU A 72 8.46 4.04 -11.32
C GLU A 72 7.54 4.86 -12.21
N PHE A 73 6.62 5.59 -11.62
CA PHE A 73 5.69 6.45 -12.35
C PHE A 73 6.25 7.85 -12.55
N GLU A 74 6.25 8.32 -13.80
CA GLU A 74 6.53 9.72 -14.12
C GLU A 74 5.26 10.48 -14.48
N THR A 75 5.20 11.72 -14.05
CA THR A 75 4.10 12.62 -14.38
C THR A 75 4.62 14.01 -14.74
N ALA A 76 3.99 14.66 -15.72
CA ALA A 76 4.32 15.99 -16.21
C ALA A 76 5.78 16.18 -16.68
N THR A 77 6.55 15.11 -16.89
CA THR A 77 7.90 15.18 -17.45
C THR A 77 7.86 15.48 -18.95
N GLY A 78 8.96 16.00 -19.49
CA GLY A 78 9.05 16.32 -20.92
C GLY A 78 8.83 15.07 -21.80
N ARG A 79 9.40 13.93 -21.44
CA ARG A 79 9.24 12.66 -22.17
C ARG A 79 7.81 12.07 -22.04
N MET A 80 7.06 12.46 -21.02
CA MET A 80 5.66 12.09 -20.82
C MET A 80 4.70 13.14 -21.33
N SER A 81 5.12 13.96 -22.31
CA SER A 81 4.31 15.00 -22.97
C SER A 81 3.84 16.12 -22.02
N SER A 82 4.53 16.34 -20.91
CA SER A 82 4.24 17.39 -19.91
C SER A 82 2.79 17.38 -19.38
N VAL A 83 2.11 16.24 -19.43
CA VAL A 83 0.75 16.06 -18.93
C VAL A 83 0.79 15.34 -17.59
N GLU A 84 -0.17 15.66 -16.73
CA GLU A 84 -0.36 14.95 -15.46
C GLU A 84 -0.92 13.54 -15.74
N LYS A 85 -0.01 12.57 -15.91
CA LYS A 85 -0.32 11.22 -16.42
C LYS A 85 -1.13 10.38 -15.46
N LEU A 86 -0.93 10.52 -14.16
CA LEU A 86 -1.68 9.71 -13.20
C LEU A 86 -3.18 10.04 -13.23
N THR A 87 -3.52 11.33 -13.37
CA THR A 87 -4.91 11.76 -13.53
C THR A 87 -5.49 11.26 -14.86
N GLU A 88 -4.72 11.29 -15.95
CA GLU A 88 -5.14 10.75 -17.25
C GLU A 88 -5.44 9.24 -17.16
N CYS A 89 -4.55 8.47 -16.53
CA CYS A 89 -4.76 7.04 -16.27
C CYS A 89 -6.00 6.80 -15.40
N ALA A 90 -6.15 7.57 -14.31
CA ALA A 90 -7.29 7.48 -13.42
C ALA A 90 -8.61 7.74 -14.13
N GLN A 91 -8.69 8.78 -14.96
CA GLN A 91 -9.89 9.10 -15.76
C GLN A 91 -10.23 7.97 -16.74
N SER A 92 -9.23 7.41 -17.41
CA SER A 92 -9.42 6.30 -18.35
C SER A 92 -9.95 5.03 -17.67
N LEU A 93 -9.65 4.82 -16.40
CA LEU A 93 -10.03 3.66 -15.60
C LEU A 93 -11.26 3.92 -14.71
N GLY A 94 -11.73 5.16 -14.60
CA GLY A 94 -12.80 5.53 -13.68
C GLY A 94 -12.38 5.41 -12.20
N MET A 95 -11.13 5.73 -11.87
CA MET A 95 -10.54 5.57 -10.55
C MET A 95 -10.11 6.92 -9.95
N PHE A 96 -9.93 6.95 -8.63
CA PHE A 96 -9.39 8.10 -7.89
C PHE A 96 -7.87 7.98 -7.79
N PRO A 97 -7.10 9.02 -8.17
CA PRO A 97 -5.64 8.98 -8.14
C PRO A 97 -5.05 9.57 -6.85
N PHE A 98 -3.88 9.07 -6.46
CA PHE A 98 -2.98 9.71 -5.52
C PHE A 98 -1.53 9.50 -5.97
N PHE A 99 -0.82 10.60 -6.29
CA PHE A 99 0.58 10.54 -6.67
C PHE A 99 1.49 10.59 -5.44
N VAL A 100 2.41 9.64 -5.36
CA VAL A 100 3.40 9.50 -4.29
C VAL A 100 4.73 10.04 -4.80
N PHE A 101 5.02 11.30 -4.49
CA PHE A 101 6.20 12.02 -4.98
C PHE A 101 7.48 11.45 -4.38
N SER A 102 8.52 11.25 -5.21
CA SER A 102 9.87 10.92 -4.79
C SER A 102 10.85 12.07 -5.07
N TYR A 103 10.93 12.54 -6.30
CA TYR A 103 11.81 13.66 -6.69
C TYR A 103 11.34 14.34 -7.98
N ASN A 104 11.87 15.56 -8.22
CA ASN A 104 11.62 16.29 -9.46
C ASN A 104 12.44 15.69 -10.61
N LYS A 105 11.82 15.53 -11.77
CA LYS A 105 12.46 15.01 -12.99
C LYS A 105 11.93 15.77 -14.21
N ASP A 106 12.84 16.32 -15.02
CA ASP A 106 12.53 16.93 -16.32
C ASP A 106 11.31 17.90 -16.30
N ASN A 107 11.29 18.84 -15.37
CA ASN A 107 10.17 19.77 -15.09
C ASN A 107 8.87 19.12 -14.58
N GLY A 108 8.84 17.82 -14.37
CA GLY A 108 7.77 17.07 -13.75
C GLY A 108 8.24 16.35 -12.51
N ALA A 109 7.68 15.18 -12.25
CA ALA A 109 7.99 14.38 -11.07
C ALA A 109 8.13 12.89 -11.39
N TYR A 110 8.91 12.22 -10.56
CA TYR A 110 9.03 10.77 -10.50
C TYR A 110 8.60 10.28 -9.11
N GLY A 111 7.98 9.13 -9.06
CA GLY A 111 7.53 8.53 -7.83
C GLY A 111 6.70 7.27 -8.05
N ASN A 112 5.63 7.15 -7.28
CA ASN A 112 4.71 6.03 -7.36
C ASN A 112 3.27 6.56 -7.51
N GLY A 113 2.32 5.67 -7.80
CA GLY A 113 0.93 6.05 -7.96
C GLY A 113 -0.01 5.06 -7.29
N ILE A 114 -1.06 5.56 -6.66
CA ILE A 114 -2.18 4.76 -6.18
C ILE A 114 -3.42 5.16 -6.97
N LEU A 115 -4.10 4.18 -7.57
CA LEU A 115 -5.43 4.35 -8.15
C LEU A 115 -6.42 3.48 -7.39
N SER A 116 -7.59 4.03 -7.08
CA SER A 116 -8.64 3.32 -6.35
C SER A 116 -10.01 3.52 -6.99
N LYS A 117 -10.79 2.46 -7.14
CA LYS A 117 -12.23 2.56 -7.48
C LYS A 117 -13.04 3.23 -6.37
N TYR A 118 -12.53 3.19 -5.14
CA TYR A 118 -13.20 3.72 -3.97
C TYR A 118 -12.70 5.12 -3.64
N PRO A 119 -13.54 5.98 -3.04
CA PRO A 119 -13.12 7.31 -2.65
C PRO A 119 -11.92 7.29 -1.70
N ILE A 120 -10.91 8.10 -2.00
CA ILE A 120 -9.79 8.37 -1.11
C ILE A 120 -10.20 9.48 -0.15
N VAL A 121 -10.26 9.16 1.14
CA VAL A 121 -10.71 10.11 2.19
C VAL A 121 -9.57 10.71 2.99
N ASN A 122 -8.39 10.12 2.91
CA ASN A 122 -7.15 10.66 3.45
C ASN A 122 -5.97 10.10 2.66
N SER A 123 -4.93 10.90 2.48
CA SER A 123 -3.70 10.44 1.84
C SER A 123 -2.51 11.27 2.32
N ALA A 124 -1.36 10.65 2.38
CA ALA A 124 -0.10 11.33 2.64
C ALA A 124 1.07 10.51 2.08
N SER A 125 2.25 11.12 2.03
CA SER A 125 3.48 10.46 1.61
C SER A 125 4.67 10.96 2.45
N VAL A 126 5.73 10.18 2.46
CA VAL A 126 6.99 10.48 3.10
C VAL A 126 8.14 10.13 2.17
N LEU A 127 9.15 10.97 2.12
CA LEU A 127 10.43 10.63 1.51
C LEU A 127 11.17 9.69 2.46
N LEU A 128 11.65 8.57 1.93
CA LEU A 128 12.44 7.61 2.71
C LEU A 128 13.89 8.06 2.79
N GLY A 129 14.57 7.70 3.87
CA GLY A 129 15.95 8.05 4.09
C GLY A 129 16.84 7.61 2.93
N MET A 130 17.77 8.52 2.53
CA MET A 130 18.83 8.20 1.59
C MET A 130 20.02 7.65 2.37
N TYR A 131 20.21 6.35 2.26
CA TYR A 131 21.36 5.65 2.77
C TYR A 131 22.48 5.67 1.72
N THR A 132 23.65 5.13 2.02
CA THR A 132 24.80 5.19 1.12
C THR A 132 24.49 4.60 -0.27
N GLY A 133 24.63 5.41 -1.31
CA GLY A 133 24.42 5.02 -2.72
C GLY A 133 22.95 4.87 -3.14
N ALA A 134 22.01 5.24 -2.27
CA ALA A 134 20.60 5.12 -2.55
C ALA A 134 20.05 6.24 -3.43
N ASP A 135 19.05 5.92 -4.24
CA ASP A 135 18.16 6.89 -4.87
C ASP A 135 17.11 7.40 -3.88
N GLN A 136 16.58 8.61 -4.11
CA GLN A 136 15.47 9.11 -3.31
C GLN A 136 14.23 8.26 -3.56
N ARG A 137 13.80 7.53 -2.54
CA ARG A 137 12.60 6.73 -2.54
C ARG A 137 11.52 7.37 -1.68
N SER A 138 10.29 6.87 -1.81
CA SER A 138 9.14 7.35 -1.06
C SER A 138 8.17 6.22 -0.74
N ALA A 139 7.40 6.43 0.32
CA ALA A 139 6.21 5.67 0.60
C ALA A 139 5.01 6.62 0.64
N GLY A 140 3.88 6.19 0.09
CA GLY A 140 2.64 6.92 0.20
C GLY A 140 1.51 6.00 0.60
N TRP A 141 0.47 6.58 1.21
CA TRP A 141 -0.71 5.82 1.57
C TRP A 141 -1.99 6.59 1.27
N ALA A 142 -3.03 5.83 0.99
CA ALA A 142 -4.38 6.29 0.78
C ALA A 142 -5.35 5.51 1.68
N ASP A 143 -6.13 6.20 2.49
CA ASP A 143 -7.24 5.62 3.22
C ASP A 143 -8.47 5.67 2.31
N ILE A 144 -9.00 4.52 1.95
CA ILE A 144 -10.16 4.35 1.08
C ILE A 144 -11.38 3.90 1.86
N LEU A 145 -12.58 4.22 1.38
CA LEU A 145 -13.84 3.73 1.94
C LEU A 145 -14.42 2.64 1.05
N VAL A 146 -14.39 1.41 1.52
CA VAL A 146 -14.89 0.24 0.79
C VAL A 146 -16.29 -0.11 1.30
N PRO A 147 -17.35 0.08 0.51
CA PRO A 147 -18.71 -0.29 0.91
C PRO A 147 -18.83 -1.80 1.16
N THR A 148 -19.61 -2.16 2.16
CA THR A 148 -19.98 -3.55 2.44
C THR A 148 -21.49 -3.62 2.67
N ASP A 149 -22.06 -4.82 2.62
CA ASP A 149 -23.51 -5.00 2.85
C ASP A 149 -23.97 -4.48 4.21
N SER A 150 -23.13 -4.58 5.23
CA SER A 150 -23.43 -4.14 6.59
C SER A 150 -22.95 -2.72 6.91
N LYS A 151 -22.10 -2.13 6.05
CA LYS A 151 -21.63 -0.73 6.13
C LYS A 151 -21.63 -0.10 4.74
N PRO A 152 -22.78 0.36 4.25
CA PRO A 152 -22.88 1.01 2.94
C PRO A 152 -22.03 2.30 2.84
N GLU A 153 -21.80 2.97 3.97
CA GLU A 153 -20.92 4.15 4.08
C GLU A 153 -19.43 3.81 3.92
N GLY A 154 -19.09 2.55 4.00
CA GLY A 154 -17.74 2.02 3.78
C GLY A 154 -16.96 1.67 5.05
N VAL A 155 -16.10 0.68 4.91
CA VAL A 155 -15.04 0.34 5.87
C VAL A 155 -13.76 1.03 5.40
N LYS A 156 -13.07 1.71 6.31
CA LYS A 156 -11.79 2.34 6.00
C LYS A 156 -10.70 1.27 5.87
N VAL A 157 -9.96 1.31 4.77
CA VAL A 157 -8.79 0.46 4.52
C VAL A 157 -7.64 1.37 4.09
N ARG A 158 -6.45 1.15 4.60
CA ARG A 158 -5.23 1.85 4.17
C ARG A 158 -4.49 1.04 3.12
N ILE A 159 -4.26 1.66 1.98
CA ILE A 159 -3.40 1.14 0.92
C ILE A 159 -2.07 1.89 1.01
N VAL A 160 -0.98 1.16 1.13
CA VAL A 160 0.39 1.70 1.14
C VAL A 160 1.08 1.27 -0.14
N CYS A 161 1.65 2.24 -0.87
CA CYS A 161 2.48 2.00 -2.05
C CYS A 161 3.90 2.50 -1.76
N THR A 162 4.89 1.66 -2.00
CA THR A 162 6.30 2.01 -1.81
C THR A 162 7.18 1.36 -2.86
N HIS A 163 8.36 1.93 -3.06
CA HIS A 163 9.42 1.38 -3.90
C HIS A 163 10.73 1.57 -3.13
N LEU A 164 11.30 0.47 -2.64
CA LEU A 164 12.54 0.52 -1.88
C LEU A 164 13.75 0.68 -2.82
N ASP A 165 14.89 1.03 -2.25
CA ASP A 165 16.11 1.24 -3.02
C ASP A 165 16.68 -0.06 -3.59
N ALA A 166 17.20 0.01 -4.82
CA ALA A 166 17.79 -1.13 -5.53
C ALA A 166 19.30 -1.25 -5.35
N PHE A 167 20.00 -0.19 -4.92
CA PHE A 167 21.44 -0.07 -5.02
C PHE A 167 22.16 -0.03 -3.67
N GLY A 168 21.50 0.45 -2.62
CA GLY A 168 22.08 0.62 -1.29
C GLY A 168 22.20 -0.67 -0.46
N GLY A 169 21.74 -1.81 -0.98
CA GLY A 169 21.83 -3.12 -0.33
C GLY A 169 20.83 -3.33 0.82
N ASP A 170 20.95 -4.46 1.52
CA ASP A 170 19.97 -4.94 2.52
C ASP A 170 19.80 -3.93 3.69
N GLU A 171 20.88 -3.28 4.12
CA GLU A 171 20.81 -2.30 5.21
C GLU A 171 19.94 -1.10 4.86
N THR A 172 20.09 -0.57 3.63
CA THR A 172 19.26 0.50 3.10
C THR A 172 17.79 0.09 3.04
N CYS A 173 17.51 -1.07 2.46
CA CYS A 173 16.14 -1.59 2.37
C CYS A 173 15.51 -1.80 3.75
N VAL A 174 16.27 -2.29 4.73
CA VAL A 174 15.81 -2.44 6.13
C VAL A 174 15.49 -1.10 6.76
N GLY A 175 16.36 -0.10 6.58
CA GLY A 175 16.12 1.26 7.07
C GLY A 175 14.84 1.84 6.48
N GLN A 176 14.70 1.80 5.16
CA GLN A 176 13.52 2.29 4.46
C GLN A 176 12.25 1.52 4.83
N ALA A 177 12.31 0.19 4.98
CA ALA A 177 11.17 -0.61 5.43
C ALA A 177 10.69 -0.20 6.83
N LYS A 178 11.62 0.09 7.76
CA LYS A 178 11.26 0.60 9.10
C LYS A 178 10.57 1.96 9.04
N GLU A 179 11.02 2.86 8.18
CA GLU A 179 10.38 4.16 7.98
C GLU A 179 8.96 4.01 7.40
N VAL A 180 8.75 3.09 6.45
CA VAL A 180 7.40 2.77 5.95
C VAL A 180 6.51 2.25 7.08
N ILE A 181 7.03 1.35 7.92
CA ILE A 181 6.29 0.81 9.07
C ILE A 181 5.94 1.95 10.04
N GLU A 182 6.88 2.80 10.40
CA GLU A 182 6.70 3.89 11.35
C GLU A 182 5.67 4.92 10.87
N HIS A 183 5.79 5.35 9.61
CA HIS A 183 4.98 6.46 9.09
C HIS A 183 3.65 6.05 8.49
N ALA A 184 3.57 4.88 7.84
CA ALA A 184 2.38 4.47 7.12
C ALA A 184 1.57 3.38 7.83
N ILE A 185 2.24 2.40 8.47
CA ILE A 185 1.57 1.22 9.01
C ILE A 185 1.16 1.42 10.47
N ALA A 186 2.10 1.76 11.34
CA ALA A 186 1.86 1.84 12.78
C ALA A 186 0.73 2.82 13.15
N PRO A 187 0.59 4.01 12.54
CA PRO A 187 -0.55 4.89 12.81
C PRO A 187 -1.90 4.28 12.44
N ALA A 188 -1.99 3.55 11.31
CA ALA A 188 -3.23 2.90 10.90
C ALA A 188 -3.61 1.75 11.84
N VAL A 189 -2.63 0.95 12.24
CA VAL A 189 -2.83 -0.14 13.21
C VAL A 189 -3.32 0.40 14.55
N ALA A 190 -2.77 1.53 15.02
CA ALA A 190 -3.22 2.18 16.25
C ALA A 190 -4.68 2.65 16.17
N GLU A 191 -5.19 2.97 14.99
CA GLU A 191 -6.59 3.33 14.72
C GLU A 191 -7.47 2.13 14.34
N ASN A 192 -6.95 0.91 14.37
CA ASN A 192 -7.61 -0.32 13.91
C ASN A 192 -8.04 -0.25 12.43
N ILE A 193 -7.29 0.43 11.60
CA ILE A 193 -7.48 0.46 10.14
C ILE A 193 -6.70 -0.68 9.53
N PRO A 194 -7.34 -1.61 8.80
CA PRO A 194 -6.63 -2.64 8.02
C PRO A 194 -5.68 -2.00 7.02
N VAL A 195 -4.48 -2.57 6.89
CA VAL A 195 -3.42 -2.06 5.99
C VAL A 195 -3.09 -3.13 4.96
N LEU A 196 -2.99 -2.73 3.70
CA LEU A 196 -2.40 -3.51 2.62
C LEU A 196 -1.20 -2.74 2.06
N ILE A 197 -0.04 -3.38 2.05
CA ILE A 197 1.19 -2.82 1.49
C ILE A 197 1.43 -3.47 0.13
N MET A 198 1.72 -2.66 -0.87
CA MET A 198 2.06 -3.10 -2.22
C MET A 198 3.28 -2.35 -2.71
N GLY A 199 4.12 -3.01 -3.51
CA GLY A 199 5.22 -2.33 -4.18
C GLY A 199 6.41 -3.22 -4.49
N ASP A 200 7.33 -2.63 -5.24
CA ASP A 200 8.64 -3.19 -5.54
C ASP A 200 9.59 -2.95 -4.36
N MET A 201 9.87 -4.00 -3.64
CA MET A 201 10.74 -3.93 -2.46
C MET A 201 12.23 -4.06 -2.82
N ASN A 202 12.57 -4.33 -4.08
CA ASN A 202 13.95 -4.57 -4.55
C ASN A 202 14.74 -5.57 -3.68
N CYS A 203 14.03 -6.44 -2.97
CA CYS A 203 14.59 -7.37 -2.00
C CYS A 203 14.01 -8.78 -2.20
N GLY A 204 14.86 -9.79 -2.09
CA GLY A 204 14.42 -11.19 -2.16
C GLY A 204 13.59 -11.62 -0.94
N PRO A 205 12.86 -12.75 -1.05
CA PRO A 205 11.91 -13.21 -0.02
C PRO A 205 12.52 -13.50 1.37
N SER A 206 13.82 -13.71 1.43
CA SER A 206 14.56 -13.99 2.66
C SER A 206 15.36 -12.79 3.18
N SER A 207 15.19 -11.60 2.57
CA SER A 207 15.88 -10.39 3.00
C SER A 207 15.43 -9.93 4.37
N SER A 208 16.26 -9.13 5.03
CA SER A 208 15.93 -8.55 6.33
C SER A 208 14.80 -7.54 6.24
N ALA A 209 14.69 -6.80 5.11
CA ALA A 209 13.62 -5.85 4.87
C ALA A 209 12.23 -6.52 4.81
N ILE A 210 12.12 -7.64 4.09
CA ILE A 210 10.85 -8.41 4.05
C ILE A 210 10.50 -8.96 5.43
N ARG A 211 11.49 -9.43 6.19
CA ARG A 211 11.26 -9.87 7.57
C ARG A 211 10.80 -8.74 8.51
N GLU A 212 11.21 -7.47 8.28
CA GLU A 212 10.66 -6.35 9.05
C GLU A 212 9.15 -6.20 8.81
N TYR A 213 8.70 -6.23 7.55
CA TYR A 213 7.26 -6.19 7.24
C TYR A 213 6.50 -7.39 7.82
N GLU A 214 7.05 -8.60 7.73
CA GLU A 214 6.43 -9.83 8.26
C GLU A 214 6.27 -9.84 9.80
N LYS A 215 6.94 -8.94 10.52
CA LYS A 215 6.67 -8.70 11.96
C LYS A 215 5.36 -7.95 12.20
N THR A 216 4.88 -7.22 11.22
CA THR A 216 3.69 -6.38 11.33
C THR A 216 2.47 -6.94 10.61
N GLY A 217 2.68 -7.85 9.66
CA GLY A 217 1.62 -8.39 8.82
C GLY A 217 1.95 -9.76 8.24
N THR A 218 1.10 -10.21 7.33
CA THR A 218 1.26 -11.49 6.65
C THR A 218 1.48 -11.25 5.17
N ARG A 219 2.55 -11.81 4.62
CA ARG A 219 2.78 -11.80 3.17
C ARG A 219 1.70 -12.60 2.46
N LEU A 220 1.02 -11.96 1.51
CA LEU A 220 -0.13 -12.50 0.77
C LEU A 220 0.25 -13.09 -0.60
N CYS A 221 1.47 -12.83 -1.06
CA CYS A 221 1.98 -13.33 -2.35
C CYS A 221 2.91 -14.53 -2.15
N ASN A 222 3.04 -15.35 -3.22
CA ASN A 222 4.00 -16.44 -3.28
C ASN A 222 5.43 -15.92 -3.54
N ASN A 223 6.37 -16.85 -3.76
CA ASN A 223 7.78 -16.54 -4.05
C ASN A 223 8.11 -16.61 -5.56
N ASP A 224 7.11 -16.69 -6.43
CA ASP A 224 7.34 -16.71 -7.86
C ASP A 224 8.01 -15.41 -8.31
N GLY A 225 8.93 -15.51 -9.27
CA GLY A 225 9.65 -14.35 -9.77
C GLY A 225 8.73 -13.34 -10.45
N THR A 226 8.87 -12.08 -10.10
CA THR A 226 8.11 -10.96 -10.68
C THR A 226 8.98 -10.14 -11.63
N PHE A 227 10.30 -10.23 -11.51
CA PHE A 227 11.25 -9.59 -12.41
C PHE A 227 12.02 -10.66 -13.21
N GLY A 228 11.92 -10.60 -14.55
CA GLY A 228 12.56 -11.55 -15.46
C GLY A 228 12.15 -13.01 -15.26
N GLY A 229 11.06 -13.28 -14.51
CA GLY A 229 10.56 -14.62 -14.20
C GLY A 229 11.36 -15.40 -13.15
N TYR A 230 12.40 -14.81 -12.55
CA TYR A 230 13.27 -15.50 -11.57
C TYR A 230 13.51 -14.73 -10.26
N SER A 231 13.42 -13.41 -10.26
CA SER A 231 13.59 -12.61 -9.04
C SER A 231 12.25 -12.17 -8.49
N LYS A 232 11.99 -12.43 -7.20
CA LYS A 232 10.82 -11.92 -6.49
C LYS A 232 11.17 -10.58 -5.89
N LEU A 233 10.58 -9.50 -6.40
CA LEU A 233 10.82 -8.12 -5.95
C LEU A 233 9.53 -7.41 -5.53
N ASP A 234 8.40 -7.75 -6.15
CA ASP A 234 7.10 -7.12 -5.91
C ASP A 234 6.27 -7.90 -4.89
N TYR A 235 5.68 -7.20 -3.93
CA TYR A 235 5.03 -7.83 -2.79
C TYR A 235 3.65 -7.24 -2.48
N PHE A 236 2.84 -8.12 -1.85
CA PHE A 236 1.60 -7.81 -1.14
C PHE A 236 1.74 -8.30 0.31
N ILE A 237 1.63 -7.40 1.28
CA ILE A 237 1.79 -7.67 2.72
C ILE A 237 0.68 -6.98 3.53
#